data_2ec320bd33e523b6a855ff31b601320b
#
_entry.id   2ec320bd33e523b6a855ff31b601320b
#
_cell.length_a   1.000
_cell.length_b   1.000
_cell.length_c   1.000
_cell.angle_alpha   90.00
_cell.angle_beta   90.00
_cell.angle_gamma   90.00
#
_symmetry.space_group_name_H-M   'P 1'
#
loop_
_entity.id
_entity.type
_entity.pdbx_description
1 polymer ?
#
loop_
_entity_poly.entity_id
_entity_poly.type
_entity_poly.pdbx_seq_one_letter_code
_entity_poly.pdbx_strand_id
1 'polypeptide(L)'
;MKIKPDYSKIGNGKEPQLTYDLDPKEPLAGDIITVKNAVLAKTPRSQGWRIAASVFDEDRNAVPEAVCWISRQQTATKPRTYPRENRIKELPGTWLYGGRFFPAFGHFLCETLSRLWALDHIDEPIEGVLFFPAYNEHEESAAQLFGQLAEIMDPAINYKICDEFYRVDKLIIPPQGSGVGRLLLSSPEMREYITTHLKRDFKPTGHDKIYISRTGQFDKVSSRFLGEKRLEELLEAEGYFVFHAQDHSWEDQMRHYQSATHILGPDGSPFHMVNFTGRADLNVGVIQRRPGPDAVQMVHQSNVYGIENAHAFAHLGRAWSSAGDRRAALKMVCEVKFSDLCKDLKERGFISKKAKWRDLTDTKIKQALLAQAKSAEADQRPVDGVDASLSDFPVCVKEGKPQVFLTN
;
A
#
# COMPACT_ATOMS: atom_id res chain seq x y z
N MET A 1 -9.73 13.66 -21.78
CA MET A 1 -9.40 14.95 -21.11
C MET A 1 -8.13 14.77 -20.31
N LYS A 2 -7.02 15.47 -20.62
CA LYS A 2 -5.75 15.31 -19.92
C LYS A 2 -5.81 16.10 -18.62
N ILE A 3 -6.01 15.45 -17.49
CA ILE A 3 -5.97 16.07 -16.17
C ILE A 3 -4.52 16.11 -15.70
N LYS A 4 -3.94 17.32 -15.59
CA LYS A 4 -2.64 17.53 -14.94
C LYS A 4 -2.90 17.71 -13.44
N PRO A 5 -2.37 16.85 -12.56
CA PRO A 5 -2.43 17.07 -11.12
C PRO A 5 -1.56 18.27 -10.76
N ASP A 6 -2.11 19.19 -9.99
CA ASP A 6 -1.36 20.32 -9.43
C ASP A 6 -0.82 19.94 -8.06
N TYR A 7 0.48 19.63 -7.98
CA TYR A 7 1.19 19.32 -6.73
C TYR A 7 1.70 20.57 -6.00
N SER A 8 1.53 21.77 -6.57
CA SER A 8 2.02 23.02 -5.98
C SER A 8 1.29 23.42 -4.68
N LYS A 9 0.16 22.77 -4.37
CA LYS A 9 -0.66 23.06 -3.19
C LYS A 9 -0.43 22.12 -2.00
N ILE A 10 0.49 21.18 -2.08
CA ILE A 10 0.90 20.32 -0.98
C ILE A 10 1.94 21.08 -0.14
N GLY A 11 1.54 22.00 0.71
CA GLY A 11 2.50 22.73 1.51
C GLY A 11 1.95 23.83 2.42
N ASN A 12 0.68 24.16 2.34
CA ASN A 12 0.12 25.32 3.02
C ASN A 12 -0.89 25.00 4.14
N GLY A 13 -0.73 23.91 4.89
CA GLY A 13 -1.50 23.67 6.13
C GLY A 13 -3.03 23.61 5.99
N LYS A 14 -3.55 23.57 4.77
CA LYS A 14 -4.89 23.12 4.48
C LYS A 14 -4.79 21.66 4.12
N GLU A 15 -5.71 20.83 4.62
CA GLU A 15 -5.91 19.49 4.09
C GLU A 15 -5.71 19.59 2.58
N PRO A 16 -4.87 18.74 1.96
CA PRO A 16 -4.83 18.69 0.52
C PRO A 16 -6.26 18.36 0.11
N GLN A 17 -7.01 19.36 -0.31
CA GLN A 17 -8.22 19.12 -1.06
C GLN A 17 -7.73 18.45 -2.33
N LEU A 18 -7.62 17.12 -2.25
CA LEU A 18 -7.57 16.29 -3.42
C LEU A 18 -8.92 16.50 -4.09
N THR A 19 -9.04 17.58 -4.85
CA THR A 19 -10.11 17.73 -5.81
C THR A 19 -9.87 16.63 -6.83
N TYR A 20 -10.45 15.46 -6.56
CA TYR A 20 -10.59 14.41 -7.52
C TYR A 20 -11.62 14.89 -8.54
N ASP A 21 -11.15 15.54 -9.60
CA ASP A 21 -11.84 15.56 -10.89
C ASP A 21 -11.71 14.18 -11.57
N LEU A 22 -11.66 13.12 -10.76
CA LEU A 22 -11.80 11.77 -11.21
C LEU A 22 -13.26 11.44 -11.01
N ASP A 23 -13.98 11.36 -12.11
CA ASP A 23 -15.19 10.55 -12.11
C ASP A 23 -14.74 9.17 -11.57
N PRO A 24 -15.22 8.71 -10.40
CA PRO A 24 -14.92 7.36 -9.91
C PRO A 24 -15.39 6.28 -10.90
N LYS A 25 -16.13 6.67 -11.95
CA LYS A 25 -16.54 5.87 -13.09
C LYS A 25 -15.57 5.96 -14.28
N GLU A 26 -14.57 6.88 -14.30
CA GLU A 26 -13.53 6.78 -15.32
C GLU A 26 -12.69 5.55 -15.01
N PRO A 27 -12.81 4.47 -15.79
CA PRO A 27 -12.00 3.29 -15.60
C PRO A 27 -10.54 3.70 -15.77
N LEU A 28 -9.67 3.19 -14.92
CA LEU A 28 -8.23 3.09 -15.25
C LEU A 28 -8.06 2.22 -16.51
N ALA A 29 -9.15 1.74 -17.00
CA ALA A 29 -9.39 0.77 -18.03
C ALA A 29 -9.69 1.44 -19.37
N GLY A 30 -9.03 0.96 -20.41
CA GLY A 30 -9.47 0.93 -21.79
C GLY A 30 -10.05 -0.45 -22.10
N ASP A 31 -9.98 -0.89 -23.36
CA ASP A 31 -10.41 -2.20 -23.76
C ASP A 31 -9.41 -3.29 -23.36
N ILE A 32 -9.89 -4.50 -23.11
CA ILE A 32 -9.06 -5.70 -23.05
C ILE A 32 -8.61 -6.00 -24.46
N ILE A 33 -7.29 -5.99 -24.70
CA ILE A 33 -6.76 -6.33 -26.03
C ILE A 33 -6.13 -7.72 -26.03
N THR A 34 -6.02 -8.28 -27.23
CA THR A 34 -5.36 -9.57 -27.47
C THR A 34 -4.20 -9.38 -28.45
N VAL A 35 -3.04 -9.90 -28.10
CA VAL A 35 -1.84 -9.88 -28.92
C VAL A 35 -1.43 -11.32 -29.23
N LYS A 36 -1.37 -11.68 -30.51
CA LYS A 36 -0.86 -12.98 -30.97
C LYS A 36 0.66 -12.95 -31.06
N ASN A 37 1.29 -14.09 -30.83
CA ASN A 37 2.74 -14.25 -30.86
C ASN A 37 3.49 -13.20 -30.05
N ALA A 38 2.89 -12.79 -28.92
CA ALA A 38 3.41 -11.72 -28.08
C ALA A 38 4.74 -12.10 -27.44
N VAL A 39 5.71 -11.17 -27.47
CA VAL A 39 7.02 -11.39 -26.84
C VAL A 39 7.11 -10.56 -25.58
N LEU A 40 7.16 -11.26 -24.43
CA LEU A 40 7.42 -10.64 -23.12
C LEU A 40 8.94 -10.55 -22.91
N ALA A 41 9.43 -9.35 -22.70
CA ALA A 41 10.86 -9.09 -22.59
C ALA A 41 11.19 -8.19 -21.40
N LYS A 42 11.88 -8.76 -20.40
CA LYS A 42 12.44 -8.03 -19.27
C LYS A 42 13.98 -8.13 -19.30
N THR A 43 14.66 -7.03 -19.01
CA THR A 43 16.11 -7.06 -18.86
C THR A 43 16.48 -7.84 -17.59
N PRO A 44 17.25 -8.94 -17.66
CA PRO A 44 17.44 -9.86 -16.53
C PRO A 44 17.92 -9.20 -15.24
N ARG A 45 18.85 -8.25 -15.29
CA ARG A 45 19.40 -7.55 -14.12
C ARG A 45 18.70 -6.23 -13.78
N SER A 46 17.62 -5.89 -14.47
CA SER A 46 16.85 -4.68 -14.14
C SER A 46 15.93 -4.94 -12.95
N GLN A 47 16.18 -4.26 -11.85
CA GLN A 47 15.48 -4.45 -10.57
C GLN A 47 14.99 -3.13 -9.99
N GLY A 48 14.04 -3.22 -9.06
CA GLY A 48 13.56 -2.15 -8.21
C GLY A 48 12.22 -1.56 -8.64
N TRP A 49 12.00 -0.32 -8.27
CA TRP A 49 10.75 0.42 -8.53
C TRP A 49 10.40 0.54 -10.01
N ARG A 50 11.42 0.60 -10.87
CA ARG A 50 11.24 0.66 -12.31
C ARG A 50 12.14 -0.35 -12.99
N ILE A 51 11.54 -1.24 -13.76
CA ILE A 51 12.24 -2.29 -14.50
C ILE A 51 12.26 -1.99 -16.01
N ALA A 52 13.31 -2.42 -16.69
CA ALA A 52 13.36 -2.36 -18.16
C ALA A 52 12.63 -3.58 -18.73
N ALA A 53 11.38 -3.39 -19.16
CA ALA A 53 10.52 -4.44 -19.69
C ALA A 53 9.55 -3.88 -20.73
N SER A 54 9.23 -4.66 -21.74
CA SER A 54 8.21 -4.38 -22.75
C SER A 54 7.55 -5.67 -23.20
N VAL A 55 6.31 -5.56 -23.65
CA VAL A 55 5.65 -6.57 -24.47
C VAL A 55 5.69 -6.10 -25.91
N PHE A 56 5.92 -7.00 -26.83
CA PHE A 56 5.97 -6.73 -28.27
C PHE A 56 4.95 -7.59 -29.01
N ASP A 57 4.38 -7.03 -30.08
CA ASP A 57 3.56 -7.74 -31.03
C ASP A 57 4.39 -8.57 -32.05
N GLU A 58 3.72 -9.23 -32.99
CA GLU A 58 4.37 -10.03 -34.04
C GLU A 58 5.22 -9.20 -35.01
N ASP A 59 4.89 -7.92 -35.18
CA ASP A 59 5.65 -6.96 -35.99
C ASP A 59 6.81 -6.32 -35.21
N ARG A 60 7.05 -6.77 -33.98
CA ARG A 60 8.08 -6.25 -33.04
C ARG A 60 7.86 -4.84 -32.56
N ASN A 61 6.63 -4.33 -32.66
CA ASN A 61 6.27 -3.06 -32.05
C ASN A 61 5.99 -3.26 -30.56
N ALA A 62 6.42 -2.30 -29.74
CA ALA A 62 6.07 -2.30 -28.33
C ALA A 62 4.56 -2.03 -28.14
N VAL A 63 3.90 -2.85 -27.32
CA VAL A 63 2.47 -2.75 -27.00
C VAL A 63 2.28 -1.75 -25.86
N PRO A 64 1.70 -0.56 -26.10
CA PRO A 64 1.57 0.50 -25.09
C PRO A 64 0.67 0.09 -23.90
N GLU A 65 -0.35 -0.74 -24.15
CA GLU A 65 -1.31 -1.22 -23.15
C GLU A 65 -0.66 -2.12 -22.10
N ALA A 66 0.50 -2.70 -22.43
CA ALA A 66 1.29 -3.50 -21.50
C ALA A 66 2.15 -2.67 -20.53
N VAL A 67 2.16 -1.34 -20.65
CA VAL A 67 2.89 -0.49 -19.71
C VAL A 67 2.29 -0.61 -18.31
N CYS A 68 3.16 -0.86 -17.33
CA CYS A 68 2.74 -0.86 -15.93
C CYS A 68 2.98 0.53 -15.32
N TRP A 69 1.99 1.02 -14.60
CA TRP A 69 2.01 2.31 -13.92
C TRP A 69 2.18 2.12 -12.41
N ILE A 70 3.08 2.89 -11.80
CA ILE A 70 3.14 3.04 -10.34
C ILE A 70 2.04 3.99 -9.91
N SER A 71 1.97 5.14 -10.58
CA SER A 71 0.95 6.17 -10.38
C SER A 71 0.56 6.74 -11.74
N ARG A 72 -0.45 7.59 -11.80
CA ARG A 72 -0.85 8.25 -13.08
C ARG A 72 0.27 9.01 -13.81
N GLN A 73 1.39 9.28 -13.14
CA GLN A 73 2.50 10.05 -13.71
C GLN A 73 3.78 9.24 -13.87
N GLN A 74 3.87 8.08 -13.25
CA GLN A 74 5.07 7.29 -13.19
C GLN A 74 4.82 5.86 -13.66
N THR A 75 5.59 5.44 -14.66
CA THR A 75 5.58 4.05 -15.13
C THR A 75 6.50 3.17 -14.28
N ALA A 76 6.08 1.96 -14.03
CA ALA A 76 6.89 0.91 -13.41
C ALA A 76 7.81 0.22 -14.42
N THR A 77 7.43 0.25 -15.71
CA THR A 77 8.23 -0.31 -16.81
C THR A 77 8.88 0.81 -17.63
N LYS A 78 10.17 0.63 -17.97
CA LYS A 78 10.89 1.45 -18.92
C LYS A 78 10.93 0.69 -20.25
N PRO A 79 10.78 1.37 -21.40
CA PRO A 79 10.90 0.74 -22.71
C PRO A 79 12.22 0.02 -22.87
N ARG A 80 12.21 -1.10 -23.58
CA ARG A 80 13.40 -1.79 -24.01
C ARG A 80 13.30 -2.15 -25.50
N THR A 81 14.43 -2.54 -26.10
CA THR A 81 14.47 -3.03 -27.47
C THR A 81 14.04 -4.49 -27.55
N TYR A 82 13.52 -4.90 -28.70
CA TYR A 82 13.19 -6.29 -28.99
C TYR A 82 14.41 -7.20 -28.78
N PRO A 83 14.24 -8.36 -28.10
CA PRO A 83 15.35 -9.29 -27.85
C PRO A 83 15.79 -10.02 -29.12
N ARG A 84 17.00 -10.62 -29.10
CA ARG A 84 17.42 -11.50 -30.17
C ARG A 84 16.59 -12.76 -30.19
N GLU A 85 16.17 -13.23 -31.36
CA GLU A 85 15.28 -14.39 -31.51
C GLU A 85 15.80 -15.66 -30.81
N ASN A 86 17.10 -15.94 -30.91
CA ASN A 86 17.71 -17.11 -30.25
C ASN A 86 17.73 -17.07 -28.72
N ARG A 87 17.20 -16.01 -28.11
CA ARG A 87 17.06 -15.88 -26.65
C ARG A 87 15.62 -15.96 -26.18
N ILE A 88 14.69 -16.05 -27.11
CA ILE A 88 13.25 -16.14 -26.80
C ILE A 88 12.88 -17.61 -26.62
N LYS A 89 12.26 -17.92 -25.50
CA LYS A 89 11.69 -19.24 -25.22
C LYS A 89 10.23 -19.26 -25.61
N GLU A 90 9.80 -20.34 -26.23
CA GLU A 90 8.39 -20.53 -26.55
C GLU A 90 7.63 -20.93 -25.29
N LEU A 91 6.47 -20.32 -25.11
CA LEU A 91 5.53 -20.59 -24.02
C LEU A 91 4.12 -20.70 -24.63
N PRO A 92 3.69 -21.91 -24.99
CA PRO A 92 2.43 -22.10 -25.71
C PRO A 92 1.21 -21.74 -24.88
N GLY A 93 0.09 -21.54 -25.55
CA GLY A 93 -1.22 -21.32 -24.97
C GLY A 93 -1.64 -19.86 -24.85
N THR A 94 -2.79 -19.67 -24.21
CA THR A 94 -3.38 -18.36 -23.94
C THR A 94 -3.04 -17.92 -22.52
N TRP A 95 -2.51 -16.73 -22.37
CA TRP A 95 -2.08 -16.19 -21.07
C TRP A 95 -2.67 -14.82 -20.80
N LEU A 96 -2.98 -14.53 -19.54
CA LEU A 96 -3.31 -13.19 -19.08
C LEU A 96 -2.04 -12.43 -18.71
N TYR A 97 -1.90 -11.20 -19.14
CA TYR A 97 -0.82 -10.32 -18.71
C TYR A 97 -1.15 -9.65 -17.35
N GLY A 98 -0.50 -10.09 -16.29
CA GLY A 98 -0.66 -9.57 -14.93
C GLY A 98 0.13 -8.28 -14.67
N GLY A 99 1.12 -7.98 -15.53
CA GLY A 99 1.96 -6.80 -15.34
C GLY A 99 3.22 -7.08 -14.53
N ARG A 100 3.44 -6.35 -13.42
CA ARG A 100 4.62 -6.45 -12.59
C ARG A 100 4.34 -7.15 -11.27
N PHE A 101 5.10 -8.19 -10.95
CA PHE A 101 5.14 -8.78 -9.62
C PHE A 101 6.05 -7.95 -8.71
N PHE A 102 5.50 -7.37 -7.64
CA PHE A 102 6.25 -6.64 -6.63
C PHE A 102 6.11 -7.30 -5.25
N PRO A 103 7.21 -7.81 -4.64
CA PRO A 103 7.14 -8.69 -3.45
C PRO A 103 7.04 -7.91 -2.13
N ALA A 104 6.28 -6.83 -2.09
CA ALA A 104 5.99 -6.10 -0.85
C ALA A 104 4.49 -6.05 -0.64
N PHE A 105 4.01 -6.43 0.54
CA PHE A 105 2.60 -6.64 0.88
C PHE A 105 1.63 -5.62 0.27
N GLY A 106 1.81 -4.32 0.57
CA GLY A 106 0.91 -3.29 0.04
C GLY A 106 0.98 -3.12 -1.47
N HIS A 107 2.18 -3.25 -2.05
CA HIS A 107 2.39 -3.18 -3.50
C HIS A 107 1.86 -4.43 -4.21
N PHE A 108 1.96 -5.59 -3.57
CA PHE A 108 1.35 -6.80 -4.08
C PHE A 108 -0.17 -6.61 -4.20
N LEU A 109 -0.84 -6.16 -3.14
CA LEU A 109 -2.29 -5.95 -3.16
C LEU A 109 -2.73 -4.87 -4.16
N CYS A 110 -1.96 -3.77 -4.28
CA CYS A 110 -2.37 -2.62 -5.09
C CYS A 110 -1.87 -2.66 -6.53
N GLU A 111 -0.68 -3.24 -6.80
CA GLU A 111 -0.05 -3.20 -8.12
C GLU A 111 0.01 -4.58 -8.80
N THR A 112 0.38 -5.64 -8.05
CA THR A 112 0.49 -6.98 -8.64
C THR A 112 -0.88 -7.53 -9.04
N LEU A 113 -1.89 -7.37 -8.18
CA LEU A 113 -3.24 -7.87 -8.45
C LEU A 113 -4.02 -7.05 -9.49
N SER A 114 -3.47 -5.91 -9.91
CA SER A 114 -4.18 -4.83 -10.60
C SER A 114 -4.83 -5.18 -11.94
N ARG A 115 -4.53 -6.32 -12.53
CA ARG A 115 -5.08 -6.79 -13.83
C ARG A 115 -5.90 -8.06 -13.70
N LEU A 116 -6.06 -8.61 -12.48
CA LEU A 116 -6.75 -9.88 -12.26
C LEU A 116 -8.25 -9.79 -12.47
N TRP A 117 -8.83 -8.60 -12.39
CA TRP A 117 -10.25 -8.38 -12.66
C TRP A 117 -10.70 -8.91 -14.03
N ALA A 118 -9.77 -8.95 -15.01
CA ALA A 118 -10.08 -9.46 -16.34
C ALA A 118 -10.38 -10.96 -16.36
N LEU A 119 -10.03 -11.71 -15.30
CA LEU A 119 -10.39 -13.13 -15.19
C LEU A 119 -11.90 -13.36 -15.26
N ASP A 120 -12.69 -12.39 -14.77
CA ASP A 120 -14.16 -12.45 -14.83
C ASP A 120 -14.73 -12.06 -16.20
N HIS A 121 -13.89 -11.58 -17.13
CA HIS A 121 -14.28 -11.09 -18.45
C HIS A 121 -13.62 -11.87 -19.60
N ILE A 122 -13.05 -13.04 -19.31
CA ILE A 122 -12.40 -13.91 -20.29
C ILE A 122 -13.21 -15.21 -20.38
N ASP A 123 -13.86 -15.44 -21.53
CA ASP A 123 -14.71 -16.61 -21.75
C ASP A 123 -13.92 -17.86 -22.21
N GLU A 124 -12.63 -17.72 -22.54
CA GLU A 124 -11.80 -18.80 -23.01
C GLU A 124 -10.85 -19.33 -21.93
N PRO A 125 -10.47 -20.61 -21.98
CA PRO A 125 -9.46 -21.13 -21.05
C PRO A 125 -8.11 -20.45 -21.21
N ILE A 126 -7.47 -20.13 -20.09
CA ILE A 126 -6.10 -19.59 -20.05
C ILE A 126 -5.20 -20.51 -19.22
N GLU A 127 -3.91 -20.56 -19.57
CA GLU A 127 -2.89 -21.31 -18.83
C GLU A 127 -2.58 -20.68 -17.46
N GLY A 128 -2.74 -19.35 -17.35
CA GLY A 128 -2.50 -18.60 -16.13
C GLY A 128 -2.16 -17.13 -16.40
N VAL A 129 -1.54 -16.50 -15.39
CA VAL A 129 -1.20 -15.08 -15.41
C VAL A 129 0.31 -14.88 -15.45
N LEU A 130 0.80 -14.06 -16.36
CA LEU A 130 2.23 -13.77 -16.55
C LEU A 130 2.62 -12.44 -15.88
N PHE A 131 3.68 -12.47 -15.09
CA PHE A 131 4.20 -11.29 -14.41
C PHE A 131 5.68 -11.04 -14.71
N PHE A 132 6.07 -9.78 -14.85
CA PHE A 132 7.47 -9.38 -14.81
C PHE A 132 7.94 -9.21 -13.36
N PRO A 133 9.02 -9.86 -12.92
CA PRO A 133 9.54 -9.68 -11.56
C PRO A 133 10.17 -8.29 -11.37
N ALA A 134 9.84 -7.62 -10.26
CA ALA A 134 10.48 -6.37 -9.86
C ALA A 134 11.90 -6.58 -9.32
N TYR A 135 12.18 -7.76 -8.77
CA TYR A 135 13.48 -8.17 -8.21
C TYR A 135 13.84 -9.56 -8.72
N ASN A 136 15.13 -9.90 -8.70
CA ASN A 136 15.59 -11.21 -9.21
C ASN A 136 15.25 -12.37 -8.26
N GLU A 137 15.25 -12.13 -6.96
CA GLU A 137 14.86 -13.10 -5.93
C GLU A 137 13.35 -13.06 -5.75
N HIS A 138 12.61 -13.68 -6.67
CA HIS A 138 11.14 -13.55 -6.72
C HIS A 138 10.37 -14.85 -6.50
N GLU A 139 10.99 -16.02 -6.70
CA GLU A 139 10.27 -17.30 -6.67
C GLU A 139 9.65 -17.59 -5.29
N GLU A 140 10.45 -17.52 -4.24
CA GLU A 140 9.99 -17.74 -2.87
C GLU A 140 8.94 -16.70 -2.46
N SER A 141 9.20 -15.43 -2.76
CA SER A 141 8.27 -14.35 -2.47
C SER A 141 6.96 -14.47 -3.23
N ALA A 142 6.99 -14.96 -4.48
CA ALA A 142 5.79 -15.19 -5.27
C ALA A 142 4.98 -16.35 -4.69
N ALA A 143 5.64 -17.48 -4.41
CA ALA A 143 4.98 -18.64 -3.80
C ALA A 143 4.31 -18.27 -2.47
N GLN A 144 5.02 -17.52 -1.62
CA GLN A 144 4.47 -17.05 -0.35
C GLN A 144 3.26 -16.14 -0.54
N LEU A 145 3.36 -15.08 -1.37
CA LEU A 145 2.31 -14.07 -1.49
C LEU A 145 1.08 -14.61 -2.22
N PHE A 146 1.24 -15.40 -3.28
CA PHE A 146 0.09 -16.02 -3.96
C PHE A 146 -0.52 -17.15 -3.11
N GLY A 147 0.30 -17.88 -2.32
CA GLY A 147 -0.21 -18.83 -1.33
C GLY A 147 -1.08 -18.16 -0.28
N GLN A 148 -0.62 -17.05 0.30
CA GLN A 148 -1.39 -16.26 1.25
C GLN A 148 -2.65 -15.62 0.61
N LEU A 149 -2.58 -15.22 -0.67
CA LEU A 149 -3.75 -14.71 -1.38
C LEU A 149 -4.83 -15.81 -1.50
N ALA A 150 -4.43 -17.05 -1.79
CA ALA A 150 -5.35 -18.19 -1.89
C ALA A 150 -5.99 -18.55 -0.54
N GLU A 151 -5.46 -18.10 0.59
CA GLU A 151 -6.12 -18.23 1.89
C GLU A 151 -7.41 -17.39 1.95
N ILE A 152 -7.45 -16.25 1.27
CA ILE A 152 -8.51 -15.25 1.39
C ILE A 152 -9.33 -15.03 0.11
N MET A 153 -8.91 -15.55 -1.04
CA MET A 153 -9.60 -15.38 -2.33
C MET A 153 -9.79 -16.71 -3.05
N ASP A 154 -10.90 -16.85 -3.77
CA ASP A 154 -11.22 -17.97 -4.66
C ASP A 154 -11.55 -17.47 -6.08
N PRO A 155 -11.15 -18.20 -7.14
CA PRO A 155 -10.24 -19.34 -7.13
C PRO A 155 -8.77 -18.95 -6.92
N ALA A 156 -7.93 -19.93 -6.57
CA ALA A 156 -6.49 -19.75 -6.57
C ALA A 156 -5.97 -19.43 -7.98
N ILE A 157 -5.00 -18.52 -8.07
CA ILE A 157 -4.49 -18.02 -9.35
C ILE A 157 -3.30 -18.86 -9.78
N ASN A 158 -3.38 -19.48 -10.98
CA ASN A 158 -2.22 -20.04 -11.63
C ASN A 158 -1.38 -18.89 -12.23
N TYR A 159 -0.07 -18.87 -11.97
CA TYR A 159 0.79 -17.78 -12.40
C TYR A 159 2.18 -18.27 -12.84
N LYS A 160 2.85 -17.44 -13.64
CA LYS A 160 4.25 -17.61 -13.98
C LYS A 160 4.99 -16.25 -13.92
N ILE A 161 6.16 -16.25 -13.30
CA ILE A 161 7.04 -15.09 -13.30
C ILE A 161 7.99 -15.17 -14.49
N CYS A 162 7.96 -14.13 -15.34
CA CYS A 162 8.75 -14.03 -16.56
C CYS A 162 10.10 -13.36 -16.30
N ASP A 163 11.08 -14.13 -15.87
CA ASP A 163 12.46 -13.69 -15.61
C ASP A 163 13.35 -13.78 -16.86
N GLU A 164 12.88 -14.47 -17.89
CA GLU A 164 13.52 -14.61 -19.22
C GLU A 164 12.63 -13.97 -20.30
N PHE A 165 12.99 -14.19 -21.57
CA PHE A 165 12.20 -13.73 -22.72
C PHE A 165 11.28 -14.86 -23.18
N TYR A 166 9.99 -14.59 -23.25
CA TYR A 166 8.99 -15.57 -23.66
C TYR A 166 8.18 -15.07 -24.84
N ARG A 167 7.96 -15.95 -25.83
CA ARG A 167 6.91 -15.78 -26.84
C ARG A 167 5.74 -16.63 -26.45
N VAL A 168 4.55 -16.05 -26.42
CA VAL A 168 3.29 -16.75 -26.14
C VAL A 168 2.40 -16.72 -27.35
N ASP A 169 1.62 -17.79 -27.57
CA ASP A 169 0.74 -17.87 -28.73
C ASP A 169 -0.32 -16.75 -28.70
N LYS A 170 -0.85 -16.49 -27.51
CA LYS A 170 -1.86 -15.47 -27.29
C LYS A 170 -1.71 -14.81 -25.91
N LEU A 171 -1.60 -13.50 -25.89
CA LEU A 171 -1.53 -12.71 -24.68
C LEU A 171 -2.75 -11.79 -24.58
N ILE A 172 -3.54 -11.95 -23.52
CA ILE A 172 -4.65 -11.07 -23.19
C ILE A 172 -4.11 -9.96 -22.26
N ILE A 173 -4.26 -8.72 -22.67
CA ILE A 173 -3.72 -7.57 -21.94
C ILE A 173 -4.88 -6.67 -21.49
N PRO A 174 -5.33 -6.79 -20.24
CA PRO A 174 -6.30 -5.86 -19.69
C PRO A 174 -5.63 -4.56 -19.26
N PRO A 175 -6.38 -3.46 -19.19
CA PRO A 175 -5.95 -2.26 -18.52
C PRO A 175 -5.63 -2.52 -17.05
N GLN A 176 -4.74 -1.69 -16.48
CA GLN A 176 -4.40 -1.75 -15.08
C GLN A 176 -5.53 -1.16 -14.23
N GLY A 177 -6.14 -1.95 -13.35
CA GLY A 177 -7.30 -1.55 -12.54
C GLY A 177 -6.95 -0.86 -11.21
N SER A 178 -5.69 -0.90 -10.76
CA SER A 178 -5.25 -0.29 -9.49
C SER A 178 -3.76 0.03 -9.49
N GLY A 179 -3.27 0.68 -8.44
CA GLY A 179 -1.87 1.04 -8.25
C GLY A 179 -1.70 1.83 -6.96
N VAL A 180 -0.66 2.67 -6.85
CA VAL A 180 -0.43 3.51 -5.67
C VAL A 180 -0.84 4.97 -5.90
N GLY A 181 -0.84 5.79 -4.85
CA GLY A 181 -1.30 7.16 -4.91
C GLY A 181 -2.77 7.23 -5.34
N ARG A 182 -3.08 7.99 -6.37
CA ARG A 182 -4.47 8.10 -6.87
C ARG A 182 -5.02 6.82 -7.48
N LEU A 183 -4.16 5.88 -7.89
CA LEU A 183 -4.60 4.59 -8.41
C LEU A 183 -5.09 3.64 -7.30
N LEU A 184 -4.92 4.00 -6.02
CA LEU A 184 -5.50 3.27 -4.87
C LEU A 184 -7.02 3.18 -4.92
N LEU A 185 -7.68 4.12 -5.61
CA LEU A 185 -9.14 4.11 -5.75
C LEU A 185 -9.64 2.91 -6.56
N SER A 186 -8.78 2.30 -7.34
CA SER A 186 -9.05 1.16 -8.20
C SER A 186 -10.18 1.44 -9.23
N SER A 187 -10.22 0.66 -10.31
CA SER A 187 -11.36 0.71 -11.23
C SER A 187 -12.58 0.02 -10.60
N PRO A 188 -13.80 0.30 -11.06
CA PRO A 188 -15.00 -0.41 -10.61
C PRO A 188 -14.86 -1.93 -10.77
N GLU A 189 -14.37 -2.41 -11.92
CA GLU A 189 -14.19 -3.81 -12.23
C GLU A 189 -13.19 -4.49 -11.26
N MET A 190 -12.09 -3.79 -10.93
CA MET A 190 -11.12 -4.30 -9.95
C MET A 190 -11.72 -4.41 -8.54
N ARG A 191 -12.52 -3.43 -8.13
CA ARG A 191 -13.21 -3.51 -6.84
C ARG A 191 -14.24 -4.63 -6.81
N GLU A 192 -15.01 -4.77 -7.87
CA GLU A 192 -15.99 -5.86 -8.03
C GLU A 192 -15.30 -7.23 -7.97
N TYR A 193 -14.21 -7.40 -8.72
CA TYR A 193 -13.42 -8.63 -8.69
C TYR A 193 -12.98 -8.98 -7.25
N ILE A 194 -12.35 -8.04 -6.54
CA ILE A 194 -11.90 -8.27 -5.16
C ILE A 194 -13.07 -8.62 -4.26
N THR A 195 -14.19 -7.89 -4.33
CA THR A 195 -15.32 -8.13 -3.42
C THR A 195 -16.10 -9.40 -3.75
N THR A 196 -16.11 -9.83 -5.01
CA THR A 196 -16.76 -11.07 -5.46
C THR A 196 -15.97 -12.30 -5.03
N HIS A 197 -14.64 -12.26 -5.20
CA HIS A 197 -13.78 -13.41 -4.97
C HIS A 197 -13.22 -13.50 -3.55
N LEU A 198 -13.44 -12.48 -2.72
CA LEU A 198 -13.04 -12.53 -1.32
C LEU A 198 -13.89 -13.54 -0.54
N LYS A 199 -13.25 -14.48 0.13
CA LYS A 199 -13.92 -15.43 1.05
C LYS A 199 -14.64 -14.69 2.18
N ARG A 200 -15.83 -15.15 2.55
CA ARG A 200 -16.71 -14.52 3.54
C ARG A 200 -17.07 -15.42 4.73
N ASP A 201 -16.74 -16.69 4.66
CA ASP A 201 -17.15 -17.72 5.60
C ASP A 201 -16.17 -17.92 6.77
N PHE A 202 -15.43 -16.88 7.12
CA PHE A 202 -14.50 -16.92 8.25
C PHE A 202 -15.24 -16.93 9.60
N LYS A 203 -14.75 -17.76 10.53
CA LYS A 203 -15.28 -17.80 11.89
C LYS A 203 -14.97 -16.49 12.62
N PRO A 204 -15.94 -15.85 13.28
CA PRO A 204 -15.72 -14.64 14.06
C PRO A 204 -14.64 -14.80 15.14
N THR A 205 -13.87 -13.76 15.38
CA THR A 205 -12.76 -13.76 16.37
C THR A 205 -13.18 -13.33 17.76
N GLY A 206 -14.37 -12.73 17.92
CA GLY A 206 -14.85 -12.21 19.19
C GLY A 206 -14.28 -10.82 19.56
N HIS A 207 -13.54 -10.18 18.67
CA HIS A 207 -13.01 -8.83 18.87
C HIS A 207 -13.75 -7.81 18.00
N ASP A 208 -14.62 -7.01 18.63
CA ASP A 208 -15.43 -6.00 17.92
C ASP A 208 -14.64 -4.75 17.56
N LYS A 209 -13.57 -4.45 18.32
CA LYS A 209 -12.70 -3.30 18.11
C LYS A 209 -11.26 -3.74 17.97
N ILE A 210 -10.59 -3.32 16.90
CA ILE A 210 -9.21 -3.69 16.60
C ILE A 210 -8.37 -2.44 16.43
N TYR A 211 -7.20 -2.43 17.07
CA TYR A 211 -6.13 -1.48 16.79
C TYR A 211 -5.01 -2.20 16.07
N ILE A 212 -4.82 -1.89 14.78
CA ILE A 212 -3.72 -2.45 13.97
C ILE A 212 -2.43 -1.74 14.37
N SER A 213 -1.64 -2.37 15.22
CA SER A 213 -0.41 -1.80 15.75
C SER A 213 0.79 -2.00 14.83
N ARG A 214 1.73 -1.07 14.93
CA ARG A 214 3.04 -1.14 14.28
C ARG A 214 4.20 -1.33 15.27
N THR A 215 3.92 -1.44 16.59
CA THR A 215 4.98 -1.58 17.61
C THR A 215 5.81 -2.86 17.43
N GLY A 216 5.23 -3.94 16.91
CA GLY A 216 5.95 -5.16 16.52
C GLY A 216 6.86 -5.04 15.29
N GLN A 217 6.91 -3.87 14.63
CA GLN A 217 7.74 -3.65 13.43
C GLN A 217 8.91 -2.70 13.69
N PHE A 218 9.44 -2.66 14.90
CA PHE A 218 10.52 -1.73 15.27
C PHE A 218 11.78 -1.88 14.41
N ASP A 219 12.03 -3.07 13.87
CA ASP A 219 13.21 -3.37 13.04
C ASP A 219 13.07 -2.92 11.59
N LYS A 220 11.86 -2.58 11.15
CA LYS A 220 11.63 -2.12 9.77
C LYS A 220 11.82 -0.61 9.67
N VAL A 221 12.56 -0.20 8.62
CA VAL A 221 12.82 1.22 8.30
C VAL A 221 11.55 1.85 7.72
N SER A 222 10.61 2.20 8.58
CA SER A 222 9.41 2.94 8.17
C SER A 222 9.11 4.03 9.18
N SER A 223 8.45 5.12 8.73
CA SER A 223 8.04 6.20 9.63
C SER A 223 7.10 5.68 10.71
N ARG A 224 7.20 6.27 11.90
CA ARG A 224 6.46 5.91 13.11
C ARG A 224 5.96 7.18 13.78
N PHE A 225 5.05 7.05 14.73
CA PHE A 225 4.79 8.12 15.67
C PHE A 225 5.25 7.73 17.08
N LEU A 226 5.57 8.75 17.87
CA LEU A 226 6.03 8.57 19.24
C LEU A 226 4.85 8.19 20.14
N GLY A 227 5.12 7.27 21.05
CA GLY A 227 4.14 6.86 22.07
C GLY A 227 3.07 5.91 21.56
N GLU A 228 3.29 5.19 20.46
CA GLU A 228 2.33 4.21 19.97
C GLU A 228 2.00 3.14 21.03
N LYS A 229 3.00 2.68 21.80
CA LYS A 229 2.76 1.74 22.90
C LYS A 229 1.80 2.31 23.96
N ARG A 230 1.90 3.61 24.26
CA ARG A 230 0.93 4.26 25.14
C ARG A 230 -0.45 4.36 24.49
N LEU A 231 -0.53 4.55 23.18
CA LEU A 231 -1.81 4.54 22.47
C LEU A 231 -2.47 3.18 22.54
N GLU A 232 -1.70 2.09 22.45
CA GLU A 232 -2.19 0.73 22.68
C GLU A 232 -2.84 0.61 24.06
N GLU A 233 -2.14 0.99 25.14
CA GLU A 233 -2.66 0.96 26.51
C GLU A 233 -3.96 1.77 26.66
N LEU A 234 -4.03 2.92 26.04
CA LEU A 234 -5.20 3.79 26.06
C LEU A 234 -6.40 3.19 25.30
N LEU A 235 -6.13 2.53 24.19
CA LEU A 235 -7.14 1.89 23.36
C LEU A 235 -7.61 0.56 23.96
N GLU A 236 -6.72 -0.22 24.58
CA GLU A 236 -7.10 -1.42 25.36
C GLU A 236 -8.09 -1.06 26.47
N ALA A 237 -7.87 0.07 27.17
CA ALA A 237 -8.82 0.58 28.16
C ALA A 237 -10.18 1.00 27.56
N GLU A 238 -10.28 1.23 26.26
CA GLU A 238 -11.50 1.52 25.50
C GLU A 238 -12.08 0.26 24.80
N GLY A 239 -11.51 -0.92 25.09
CA GLY A 239 -11.98 -2.23 24.60
C GLY A 239 -11.41 -2.64 23.24
N TYR A 240 -10.34 -2.02 22.78
CA TYR A 240 -9.64 -2.44 21.56
C TYR A 240 -8.73 -3.63 21.83
N PHE A 241 -8.75 -4.58 20.91
CA PHE A 241 -7.74 -5.62 20.80
C PHE A 241 -6.56 -5.08 19.99
N VAL A 242 -5.36 -5.08 20.60
CA VAL A 242 -4.12 -4.69 19.90
C VAL A 242 -3.69 -5.82 18.98
N PHE A 243 -3.70 -5.56 17.68
CA PHE A 243 -3.49 -6.55 16.64
C PHE A 243 -2.21 -6.24 15.84
N HIS A 244 -1.27 -7.18 15.86
CA HIS A 244 -0.03 -7.12 15.12
C HIS A 244 -0.16 -7.92 13.81
N ALA A 245 -0.64 -7.31 12.76
CA ALA A 245 -0.98 -7.97 11.50
C ALA A 245 0.16 -8.81 10.89
N GLN A 246 1.43 -8.40 11.11
CA GLN A 246 2.60 -9.13 10.61
C GLN A 246 2.82 -10.50 11.26
N ASP A 247 2.19 -10.77 12.40
CA ASP A 247 2.33 -12.01 13.16
C ASP A 247 1.23 -13.03 12.84
N HIS A 248 0.35 -12.70 11.88
CA HIS A 248 -0.84 -13.47 11.52
C HIS A 248 -0.85 -13.82 10.03
N SER A 249 -1.43 -14.97 9.68
CA SER A 249 -1.74 -15.34 8.30
C SER A 249 -2.74 -14.37 7.67
N TRP A 250 -2.87 -14.36 6.35
CA TRP A 250 -3.86 -13.50 5.71
C TRP A 250 -5.29 -13.93 6.02
N GLU A 251 -5.52 -15.22 6.16
CA GLU A 251 -6.81 -15.75 6.65
C GLU A 251 -7.15 -15.18 8.03
N ASP A 252 -6.21 -15.23 8.97
CA ASP A 252 -6.44 -14.75 10.34
C ASP A 252 -6.64 -13.23 10.36
N GLN A 253 -5.86 -12.48 9.57
CA GLN A 253 -6.08 -11.05 9.39
C GLN A 253 -7.49 -10.76 8.87
N MET A 254 -7.93 -11.48 7.83
CA MET A 254 -9.24 -11.28 7.22
C MET A 254 -10.38 -11.66 8.18
N ARG A 255 -10.21 -12.72 8.97
CA ARG A 255 -11.15 -13.10 10.05
C ARG A 255 -11.36 -11.94 11.02
N HIS A 256 -10.27 -11.32 11.48
CA HIS A 256 -10.33 -10.17 12.37
C HIS A 256 -11.02 -8.97 11.70
N TYR A 257 -10.65 -8.63 10.47
CA TYR A 257 -11.21 -7.47 9.77
C TYR A 257 -12.69 -7.66 9.41
N GLN A 258 -13.12 -8.87 9.10
CA GLN A 258 -14.55 -9.16 8.85
C GLN A 258 -15.38 -9.23 10.14
N SER A 259 -14.78 -9.55 11.28
CA SER A 259 -15.49 -9.61 12.57
C SER A 259 -15.64 -8.27 13.25
N ALA A 260 -14.71 -7.34 13.02
CA ALA A 260 -14.69 -6.07 13.71
C ALA A 260 -15.82 -5.12 13.27
N THR A 261 -16.28 -4.29 14.21
CA THR A 261 -17.15 -3.13 13.95
C THR A 261 -16.36 -1.83 13.90
N HIS A 262 -15.17 -1.81 14.53
CA HIS A 262 -14.25 -0.68 14.53
C HIS A 262 -12.82 -1.16 14.28
N ILE A 263 -12.17 -0.56 13.28
CA ILE A 263 -10.73 -0.77 13.02
C ILE A 263 -10.04 0.58 13.07
N LEU A 264 -9.02 0.69 13.92
CA LEU A 264 -8.20 1.88 14.07
C LEU A 264 -6.73 1.50 13.90
N GLY A 265 -5.92 2.37 13.33
CA GLY A 265 -4.48 2.14 13.23
C GLY A 265 -3.74 3.27 12.52
N PRO A 266 -2.39 3.28 12.58
CA PRO A 266 -1.59 4.20 11.79
C PRO A 266 -1.72 3.91 10.30
N ASP A 267 -1.65 4.96 9.47
CA ASP A 267 -1.64 4.79 8.00
C ASP A 267 -0.61 3.71 7.60
N GLY A 268 -0.99 2.80 6.71
CA GLY A 268 -0.13 1.71 6.30
C GLY A 268 -0.82 0.61 5.51
N SER A 269 0.00 -0.28 4.94
CA SER A 269 -0.45 -1.33 4.03
C SER A 269 -1.58 -2.24 4.54
N PRO A 270 -1.74 -2.54 5.85
CA PRO A 270 -2.86 -3.36 6.31
C PRO A 270 -4.24 -2.81 5.92
N PHE A 271 -4.38 -1.48 5.79
CA PHE A 271 -5.65 -0.88 5.38
C PHE A 271 -6.07 -1.24 3.95
N HIS A 272 -5.13 -1.59 3.06
CA HIS A 272 -5.49 -2.10 1.74
C HIS A 272 -6.28 -3.41 1.84
N MET A 273 -5.88 -4.30 2.76
CA MET A 273 -6.61 -5.54 3.00
C MET A 273 -7.93 -5.31 3.77
N VAL A 274 -7.96 -4.38 4.73
CA VAL A 274 -9.20 -3.95 5.40
C VAL A 274 -10.23 -3.50 4.35
N ASN A 275 -9.80 -2.74 3.35
CA ASN A 275 -10.68 -2.24 2.30
C ASN A 275 -11.32 -3.35 1.46
N PHE A 276 -10.66 -4.50 1.31
CA PHE A 276 -11.22 -5.66 0.60
C PHE A 276 -12.50 -6.20 1.26
N THR A 277 -12.73 -5.92 2.54
CA THR A 277 -13.97 -6.33 3.23
C THR A 277 -15.21 -5.72 2.59
N GLY A 278 -15.13 -4.50 2.06
CA GLY A 278 -16.23 -3.78 1.41
C GLY A 278 -17.45 -3.57 2.31
N ARG A 279 -17.27 -3.55 3.65
CA ARG A 279 -18.37 -3.52 4.62
C ARG A 279 -18.82 -2.10 4.94
N ALA A 280 -20.05 -1.74 4.55
CA ALA A 280 -20.62 -0.42 4.80
C ALA A 280 -20.82 -0.10 6.28
N ASP A 281 -20.99 -1.13 7.14
CA ASP A 281 -21.17 -1.01 8.58
C ASP A 281 -19.86 -0.89 9.38
N LEU A 282 -18.71 -1.02 8.72
CA LEU A 282 -17.40 -0.95 9.37
C LEU A 282 -16.99 0.51 9.60
N ASN A 283 -16.56 0.81 10.84
CA ASN A 283 -15.96 2.09 11.19
C ASN A 283 -14.44 1.98 11.06
N VAL A 284 -13.84 2.74 10.16
CA VAL A 284 -12.39 2.73 9.91
C VAL A 284 -11.78 4.07 10.30
N GLY A 285 -10.76 4.01 11.16
CA GLY A 285 -9.98 5.18 11.58
C GLY A 285 -8.52 5.04 11.18
N VAL A 286 -8.03 5.95 10.35
CA VAL A 286 -6.63 5.97 9.91
C VAL A 286 -5.90 7.11 10.58
N ILE A 287 -4.98 6.79 11.50
CA ILE A 287 -4.16 7.78 12.21
C ILE A 287 -2.95 8.12 11.36
N GLN A 288 -2.80 9.38 11.02
CA GLN A 288 -1.65 9.87 10.29
C GLN A 288 -0.39 9.76 11.12
N ARG A 289 0.64 9.06 10.62
CA ARG A 289 1.92 8.84 11.31
C ARG A 289 3.07 9.71 10.82
N ARG A 290 2.89 10.37 9.67
CA ARG A 290 3.89 11.27 9.06
C ARG A 290 3.20 12.34 8.23
N PRO A 291 3.86 13.48 7.96
CA PRO A 291 3.36 14.46 7.00
C PRO A 291 3.16 13.84 5.61
N GLY A 292 2.01 14.09 5.00
CA GLY A 292 1.68 13.57 3.68
C GLY A 292 0.19 13.24 3.52
N PRO A 293 -0.23 12.75 2.38
CA PRO A 293 -1.62 12.44 2.09
C PRO A 293 -2.05 11.01 2.44
N ASP A 294 -1.15 10.20 3.02
CA ASP A 294 -1.34 8.74 3.13
C ASP A 294 -2.64 8.36 3.85
N ALA A 295 -2.93 8.95 5.01
CA ALA A 295 -4.15 8.65 5.76
C ALA A 295 -5.42 9.02 4.99
N VAL A 296 -5.43 10.19 4.35
CA VAL A 296 -6.56 10.65 3.53
C VAL A 296 -6.76 9.77 2.30
N GLN A 297 -5.67 9.35 1.64
CA GLN A 297 -5.74 8.45 0.50
C GLN A 297 -6.33 7.08 0.89
N MET A 298 -5.97 6.56 2.06
CA MET A 298 -6.53 5.31 2.58
C MET A 298 -8.01 5.43 2.89
N VAL A 299 -8.45 6.54 3.47
CA VAL A 299 -9.87 6.82 3.69
C VAL A 299 -10.64 6.89 2.37
N HIS A 300 -10.09 7.56 1.36
CA HIS A 300 -10.72 7.59 0.03
C HIS A 300 -10.79 6.18 -0.58
N GLN A 301 -9.75 5.38 -0.43
CA GLN A 301 -9.78 3.97 -0.84
C GLN A 301 -10.90 3.22 -0.09
N SER A 302 -11.02 3.38 1.22
CA SER A 302 -12.09 2.78 2.01
C SER A 302 -13.47 3.13 1.48
N ASN A 303 -13.70 4.41 1.20
CA ASN A 303 -14.99 4.89 0.71
C ASN A 303 -15.37 4.28 -0.65
N VAL A 304 -14.43 4.19 -1.59
CA VAL A 304 -14.73 3.60 -2.92
C VAL A 304 -14.90 2.09 -2.88
N TYR A 305 -14.37 1.41 -1.85
CA TYR A 305 -14.63 0.00 -1.57
C TYR A 305 -15.93 -0.24 -0.77
N GLY A 306 -16.70 0.81 -0.48
CA GLY A 306 -18.00 0.71 0.17
C GLY A 306 -17.98 0.87 1.70
N ILE A 307 -16.83 1.19 2.31
CA ILE A 307 -16.75 1.50 3.74
C ILE A 307 -17.11 2.98 3.94
N GLU A 308 -18.35 3.26 4.34
CA GLU A 308 -18.86 4.63 4.39
C GLU A 308 -18.32 5.43 5.59
N ASN A 309 -18.07 4.76 6.71
CA ASN A 309 -17.62 5.37 7.97
C ASN A 309 -16.08 5.33 8.11
N ALA A 310 -15.36 5.87 7.13
CA ALA A 310 -13.90 5.96 7.16
C ALA A 310 -13.43 7.40 7.48
N HIS A 311 -12.47 7.53 8.40
CA HIS A 311 -11.99 8.82 8.89
C HIS A 311 -10.47 8.87 9.00
N ALA A 312 -9.87 10.00 8.57
CA ALA A 312 -8.45 10.28 8.77
C ALA A 312 -8.27 11.16 10.02
N PHE A 313 -7.37 10.75 10.90
CA PHE A 313 -7.01 11.47 12.13
C PHE A 313 -5.61 12.07 11.97
N ALA A 314 -5.54 13.35 11.61
CA ALA A 314 -4.28 14.05 11.26
C ALA A 314 -3.82 15.00 12.38
N HIS A 315 -3.51 14.45 13.55
CA HIS A 315 -3.11 15.21 14.75
C HIS A 315 -1.59 15.14 15.00
N LEU A 316 -0.79 15.48 13.99
CA LEU A 316 0.66 15.50 14.11
C LEU A 316 1.15 16.77 14.85
N GLY A 317 2.12 16.56 15.74
CA GLY A 317 2.90 17.62 16.37
C GLY A 317 4.27 17.77 15.70
N ARG A 318 5.32 17.70 16.51
CA ARG A 318 6.72 17.78 16.05
C ARG A 318 7.12 16.51 15.29
N ALA A 319 8.08 16.65 14.36
CA ALA A 319 8.64 15.53 13.63
C ALA A 319 10.16 15.58 13.62
N TRP A 320 10.80 14.41 13.61
CA TRP A 320 12.26 14.25 13.63
C TRP A 320 12.67 13.27 12.52
N SER A 321 13.83 13.52 11.93
CA SER A 321 14.47 12.61 10.98
C SER A 321 15.97 12.58 11.25
N SER A 322 16.64 11.48 10.89
CA SER A 322 18.10 11.45 10.94
C SER A 322 18.72 12.43 9.94
N ALA A 323 19.70 13.21 10.38
CA ALA A 323 20.42 14.16 9.53
C ALA A 323 21.10 13.40 8.35
N GLY A 324 21.01 13.96 7.14
CA GLY A 324 21.67 13.42 5.94
C GLY A 324 21.03 12.21 5.29
N ASP A 325 19.90 11.70 5.77
CA ASP A 325 19.21 10.58 5.13
C ASP A 325 18.37 11.07 3.93
N ARG A 326 18.73 10.61 2.72
CA ARG A 326 17.97 10.91 1.50
C ARG A 326 16.52 10.38 1.52
N ARG A 327 16.19 9.47 2.43
CA ARG A 327 14.85 8.93 2.68
C ARG A 327 14.23 9.47 3.97
N ALA A 328 14.64 10.66 4.40
CA ALA A 328 14.19 11.27 5.66
C ALA A 328 12.66 11.25 5.83
N ALA A 329 11.91 11.56 4.77
CA ALA A 329 10.45 11.53 4.79
C ALA A 329 9.86 10.14 5.10
N LEU A 330 10.49 9.06 4.62
CA LEU A 330 10.04 7.68 4.85
C LEU A 330 10.44 7.14 6.23
N LYS A 331 11.44 7.75 6.88
CA LYS A 331 11.99 7.34 8.18
C LYS A 331 11.65 8.31 9.30
N MET A 332 10.84 9.32 9.01
CA MET A 332 10.44 10.34 9.95
C MET A 332 9.72 9.75 11.16
N VAL A 333 10.02 10.31 12.32
CA VAL A 333 9.36 10.00 13.59
C VAL A 333 8.55 11.22 14.02
N CYS A 334 7.26 11.05 14.21
CA CYS A 334 6.35 12.15 14.49
C CYS A 334 5.74 12.06 15.90
N GLU A 335 5.52 13.19 16.51
CA GLU A 335 4.66 13.33 17.68
C GLU A 335 3.20 13.31 17.21
N VAL A 336 2.34 12.56 17.93
CA VAL A 336 0.89 12.68 17.80
C VAL A 336 0.35 13.41 19.02
N LYS A 337 -0.53 14.38 18.80
CA LYS A 337 -1.24 15.12 19.85
C LYS A 337 -2.38 14.27 20.38
N PHE A 338 -2.13 13.51 21.44
CA PHE A 338 -3.10 12.58 22.00
C PHE A 338 -4.36 13.25 22.55
N SER A 339 -4.24 14.48 23.06
CA SER A 339 -5.40 15.25 23.50
C SER A 339 -6.36 15.59 22.36
N ASP A 340 -5.83 15.99 21.20
CA ASP A 340 -6.62 16.32 20.02
C ASP A 340 -7.17 15.06 19.36
N LEU A 341 -6.34 14.01 19.25
CA LEU A 341 -6.76 12.70 18.76
C LEU A 341 -7.91 12.13 19.62
N CYS A 342 -7.81 12.22 20.94
CA CYS A 342 -8.86 11.78 21.86
C CYS A 342 -10.19 12.51 21.62
N LYS A 343 -10.12 13.82 21.39
CA LYS A 343 -11.32 14.63 21.12
C LYS A 343 -12.00 14.16 19.84
N ASP A 344 -11.26 14.02 18.76
CA ASP A 344 -11.79 13.65 17.46
C ASP A 344 -12.31 12.18 17.45
N LEU A 345 -11.59 11.25 18.09
CA LEU A 345 -12.06 9.86 18.27
C LEU A 345 -13.37 9.75 19.04
N LYS A 346 -13.58 10.60 20.06
CA LYS A 346 -14.85 10.69 20.78
C LYS A 346 -16.00 11.20 19.92
N GLU A 347 -15.74 12.28 19.17
CA GLU A 347 -16.74 12.91 18.31
C GLU A 347 -17.24 11.94 17.26
N ARG A 348 -16.37 11.04 16.78
CA ARG A 348 -16.67 10.02 15.77
C ARG A 348 -17.06 8.65 16.33
N GLY A 349 -17.18 8.50 17.65
CA GLY A 349 -17.67 7.29 18.28
C GLY A 349 -16.66 6.12 18.39
N PHE A 350 -15.39 6.35 18.11
CA PHE A 350 -14.35 5.31 18.23
C PHE A 350 -14.04 4.96 19.70
N ILE A 351 -14.10 5.93 20.59
CA ILE A 351 -13.85 5.77 22.04
C ILE A 351 -14.95 6.39 22.86
N SER A 352 -15.00 6.05 24.16
CA SER A 352 -16.03 6.54 25.08
C SER A 352 -15.94 8.05 25.27
N LYS A 353 -17.08 8.70 25.48
CA LYS A 353 -17.15 10.15 25.78
C LYS A 353 -16.41 10.53 27.07
N LYS A 354 -16.12 9.54 27.93
CA LYS A 354 -15.43 9.74 29.22
C LYS A 354 -13.91 9.70 29.10
N ALA A 355 -13.34 9.22 28.00
CA ALA A 355 -11.90 9.13 27.78
C ALA A 355 -11.22 10.50 27.99
N LYS A 356 -10.05 10.49 28.61
CA LYS A 356 -9.26 11.69 28.86
C LYS A 356 -7.79 11.37 28.63
N TRP A 357 -7.30 11.71 27.45
CA TRP A 357 -5.91 11.48 27.10
C TRP A 357 -5.11 12.78 27.24
N ARG A 358 -3.84 12.65 27.58
CA ARG A 358 -2.90 13.76 27.70
C ARG A 358 -1.76 13.53 26.74
N ASP A 359 -1.25 14.61 26.18
CA ASP A 359 -0.07 14.60 25.32
C ASP A 359 1.15 14.06 26.07
N LEU A 360 2.12 13.58 25.31
CA LEU A 360 3.42 13.20 25.85
C LEU A 360 4.15 14.44 26.37
N THR A 361 4.76 14.30 27.54
CA THR A 361 5.68 15.32 28.04
C THR A 361 7.00 15.28 27.26
N ASP A 362 7.74 16.39 27.25
CA ASP A 362 9.06 16.45 26.58
C ASP A 362 10.02 15.38 27.10
N THR A 363 9.97 15.07 28.40
CA THR A 363 10.76 13.98 28.97
C THR A 363 10.41 12.62 28.36
N LYS A 364 9.13 12.32 28.18
CA LYS A 364 8.67 11.06 27.54
C LYS A 364 9.02 11.03 26.07
N ILE A 365 8.91 12.15 25.36
CA ILE A 365 9.30 12.27 23.96
C ILE A 365 10.81 11.99 23.83
N LYS A 366 11.65 12.63 24.68
CA LYS A 366 13.09 12.36 24.70
C LYS A 366 13.41 10.89 24.95
N GLN A 367 12.76 10.27 25.93
CA GLN A 367 12.93 8.84 26.22
C GLN A 367 12.55 7.95 25.03
N ALA A 368 11.45 8.26 24.35
CA ALA A 368 10.99 7.50 23.18
C ALA A 368 11.95 7.65 21.98
N LEU A 369 12.48 8.83 21.73
CA LEU A 369 13.50 9.08 20.71
C LEU A 369 14.80 8.32 21.01
N LEU A 370 15.25 8.31 22.26
CA LEU A 370 16.41 7.55 22.71
C LEU A 370 16.25 6.04 22.54
N ALA A 371 15.10 5.50 22.94
CA ALA A 371 14.81 4.09 22.78
C ALA A 371 14.83 3.68 21.29
N GLN A 372 14.38 4.57 20.44
CA GLN A 372 14.36 4.34 19.00
C GLN A 372 15.76 4.42 18.37
N ALA A 373 16.61 5.36 18.82
CA ALA A 373 17.99 5.44 18.39
C ALA A 373 18.77 4.16 18.77
N LYS A 374 18.60 3.67 20.00
CA LYS A 374 19.24 2.41 20.46
C LYS A 374 18.78 1.20 19.65
N SER A 375 17.50 1.12 19.29
CA SER A 375 16.98 0.04 18.43
C SER A 375 17.60 0.10 17.02
N ALA A 376 17.82 1.29 16.48
CA ALA A 376 18.49 1.48 15.20
C ALA A 376 19.98 1.11 15.22
N GLU A 377 20.68 1.33 16.36
CA GLU A 377 22.06 0.90 16.56
C GLU A 377 22.19 -0.61 16.67
N ALA A 378 21.27 -1.26 17.35
CA ALA A 378 21.23 -2.73 17.45
C ALA A 378 21.05 -3.41 16.08
N ASP A 379 20.45 -2.73 15.12
CA ASP A 379 20.22 -3.16 13.75
C ASP A 379 21.44 -2.87 12.82
N GLN A 380 22.63 -2.66 13.37
CA GLN A 380 23.90 -2.36 12.66
C GLN A 380 23.88 -1.15 11.72
N ARG A 381 22.98 -0.23 11.92
CA ARG A 381 22.94 1.04 11.18
C ARG A 381 23.72 2.07 11.96
N PRO A 382 24.78 2.65 11.40
CA PRO A 382 25.50 3.74 12.09
C PRO A 382 24.53 4.92 12.28
N VAL A 383 24.19 5.18 13.54
CA VAL A 383 23.54 6.42 13.95
C VAL A 383 24.67 7.30 14.47
N ASP A 384 25.21 8.18 13.62
CA ASP A 384 26.23 9.10 14.01
C ASP A 384 25.72 10.01 15.15
N GLY A 385 26.32 9.86 16.34
CA GLY A 385 26.38 10.87 17.38
C GLY A 385 25.06 11.26 18.04
N VAL A 386 24.30 10.32 18.61
CA VAL A 386 23.11 10.68 19.39
C VAL A 386 23.47 10.93 20.84
N ASP A 387 23.95 12.10 21.12
CA ASP A 387 23.83 12.68 22.47
C ASP A 387 22.44 13.32 22.56
N ALA A 388 21.56 12.67 23.30
CA ALA A 388 20.12 12.82 23.14
C ALA A 388 19.57 14.08 23.80
N SER A 389 19.81 15.21 23.22
CA SER A 389 18.94 16.37 23.39
C SER A 389 17.86 16.39 22.32
N LEU A 390 16.69 17.01 22.60
CA LEU A 390 15.67 17.23 21.56
C LEU A 390 16.21 18.06 20.39
N SER A 391 17.32 18.80 20.61
CA SER A 391 18.04 19.56 19.60
C SER A 391 18.85 18.73 18.63
N ASP A 392 19.20 17.47 18.99
CA ASP A 392 20.02 16.57 18.15
C ASP A 392 19.21 15.95 17.03
N PHE A 393 17.88 16.05 17.10
CA PHE A 393 16.97 15.60 16.06
C PHE A 393 16.46 16.82 15.28
N PRO A 394 16.77 16.96 13.98
CA PRO A 394 16.28 18.10 13.21
C PRO A 394 14.75 18.13 13.23
N VAL A 395 14.19 19.23 13.69
CA VAL A 395 12.73 19.42 13.72
C VAL A 395 12.26 19.72 12.31
N CYS A 396 11.50 18.81 11.74
CA CYS A 396 10.93 18.95 10.40
C CYS A 396 9.59 19.70 10.37
N VAL A 397 9.10 20.16 11.52
CA VAL A 397 7.82 20.89 11.64
C VAL A 397 7.99 22.07 12.57
N LYS A 398 7.71 23.28 12.10
CA LYS A 398 7.49 24.45 12.95
C LYS A 398 6.02 24.52 13.34
N GLU A 399 5.76 24.53 14.65
CA GLU A 399 4.47 24.81 15.30
C GLU A 399 3.23 24.59 14.41
N GLY A 400 2.77 23.34 14.32
CA GLY A 400 1.48 22.98 13.71
C GLY A 400 1.40 23.04 12.18
N LYS A 401 2.51 23.25 11.46
CA LYS A 401 2.53 23.23 9.99
C LYS A 401 3.57 22.25 9.48
N PRO A 402 3.17 21.11 8.88
CA PRO A 402 4.10 20.21 8.25
C PRO A 402 4.81 20.90 7.08
N GLN A 403 6.12 20.97 7.11
CA GLN A 403 6.93 21.36 5.95
C GLN A 403 7.26 20.09 5.17
N VAL A 404 6.73 19.98 3.97
CA VAL A 404 7.10 18.92 3.03
C VAL A 404 8.38 19.35 2.34
N PHE A 405 9.50 18.69 2.61
CA PHE A 405 10.69 18.84 1.80
C PHE A 405 10.45 18.12 0.45
N LEU A 406 10.18 18.92 -0.58
CA LEU A 406 10.33 18.47 -1.94
C LEU A 406 11.83 18.45 -2.25
N THR A 407 12.44 17.28 -2.29
CA THR A 407 13.75 17.14 -2.94
C THR A 407 13.53 17.22 -4.44
N ASN A 408 14.15 18.24 -5.07
CA ASN A 408 14.30 18.36 -6.52
C ASN A 408 14.89 17.11 -7.16
#